data_91c9dfaa195e2b1bc2bc3870b3d70632
#
_entry.id   91c9dfaa195e2b1bc2bc3870b3d70632
#
_cell.length_a   1.000
_cell.length_b   1.000
_cell.length_c   1.000
_cell.angle_alpha   90.00
_cell.angle_beta   90.00
_cell.angle_gamma   90.00
#
_symmetry.space_group_name_H-M   'P 1'
#
loop_
_entity.id
_entity.type
_entity.pdbx_description
1 polymer ?
#
loop_
_entity_poly.entity_id
_entity_poly.type
_entity_poly.pdbx_seq_one_letter_code
_entity_poly.pdbx_strand_id
1 'polypeptide(L)'
;MEQHETETNDISPQILVQDFEIIKIRDSTYEGIWKTAGIRAEVNRMTNERNKDIRAELTVHSSRPIGSGLLLQTRIPITSSTSKKSFATDLHSMDGTIESSVWRAMIEQLCASVIVDYRKGSPSERISGTTMDIKTHWLIEPLVELQSPTIIFGEGSAGKSLLAQYISVLCDEGMTHNGITIKEPLKVLYADWETNKLEVENRFSMVRKALGVLEDSDGNLVESNIQYKKCDKPIDDEAEGIQLDIDKHGIDLLVIDSVGMALGGDANDSSVINAFWRKLSQFKVSILALDHPNKAGMMSNRADPTSLNGSQYKVAGVRQLFGLVKSREMAAENKIQVTLVHSKHNNTARQQPMGFEYVFNSIALEDIKRINPDEMGKSDLRVVLSQFDQIKAAVATSAKTAEEVAAHMDKTGLQIRSRLSEMVRRGDLVKIVTEDKNTMYGLPKQGTLPESGGDEWTEI
;
A
#
# COMPACT_ATOMS: atom_id res chain seq x y z
N MET A 1 71.91 16.49 9.38
CA MET A 1 71.23 15.24 9.00
C MET A 1 70.46 14.78 10.21
N GLU A 2 69.26 15.32 10.38
CA GLU A 2 68.29 14.88 11.38
C GLU A 2 67.41 13.80 10.74
N GLN A 3 67.48 12.61 11.32
CA GLN A 3 66.60 11.54 10.93
C GLN A 3 65.27 11.78 11.58
N HIS A 4 64.23 12.09 10.77
CA HIS A 4 62.85 11.98 11.19
C HIS A 4 62.50 10.48 11.20
N GLU A 5 62.54 9.90 12.39
CA GLU A 5 61.84 8.65 12.69
C GLU A 5 60.34 8.94 12.66
N THR A 6 59.66 8.45 11.63
CA THR A 6 58.21 8.31 11.63
C THR A 6 57.84 7.20 12.63
N GLU A 7 57.40 7.63 13.82
CA GLU A 7 56.71 6.73 14.77
C GLU A 7 55.46 6.18 14.08
N THR A 8 55.55 5.00 13.56
CA THR A 8 54.37 4.15 13.27
C THR A 8 53.82 3.75 14.64
N ASN A 9 52.78 4.41 15.09
CA ASN A 9 51.97 3.98 16.23
C ASN A 9 51.40 2.59 15.90
N ASP A 10 52.13 1.55 16.34
CA ASP A 10 51.73 0.15 16.24
C ASP A 10 50.62 -0.08 17.28
N ILE A 11 49.36 0.23 16.89
CA ILE A 11 48.19 0.02 17.75
C ILE A 11 48.02 -1.49 17.91
N SER A 12 48.12 -1.97 19.15
CA SER A 12 47.93 -3.38 19.46
C SER A 12 46.66 -3.94 18.82
N PRO A 13 46.71 -5.09 18.13
CA PRO A 13 45.54 -5.72 17.50
C PRO A 13 44.32 -5.87 18.42
N GLN A 14 44.54 -6.01 19.72
CA GLN A 14 43.47 -6.08 20.74
C GLN A 14 42.71 -4.78 20.90
N ILE A 15 43.35 -3.61 20.74
CA ILE A 15 42.72 -2.30 20.86
C ILE A 15 41.81 -2.03 19.68
N LEU A 16 42.17 -2.49 18.48
CA LEU A 16 41.34 -2.27 17.26
C LEU A 16 39.97 -2.98 17.30
N VAL A 17 39.85 -4.01 18.13
CA VAL A 17 38.60 -4.77 18.27
C VAL A 17 37.78 -4.33 19.50
N GLN A 18 38.38 -3.64 20.47
CA GLN A 18 37.75 -3.27 21.74
C GLN A 18 36.81 -2.08 21.65
N ASP A 19 36.98 -1.17 20.72
CA ASP A 19 36.18 0.03 20.55
C ASP A 19 35.04 -0.14 19.53
N PHE A 20 34.62 -1.38 19.33
CA PHE A 20 33.50 -1.70 18.41
C PHE A 20 32.16 -1.21 18.95
N GLU A 21 31.48 -0.46 18.12
CA GLU A 21 30.11 -0.02 18.34
C GLU A 21 29.23 -0.53 17.19
N ILE A 22 28.05 -1.07 17.53
CA ILE A 22 27.05 -1.46 16.53
C ILE A 22 25.80 -0.60 16.68
N ILE A 23 25.34 -0.06 15.57
CA ILE A 23 24.14 0.76 15.48
C ILE A 23 23.15 0.07 14.56
N LYS A 24 21.95 -0.17 15.04
CA LYS A 24 20.84 -0.60 14.19
C LYS A 24 20.22 0.64 13.55
N ILE A 25 20.41 0.80 12.26
CA ILE A 25 19.87 1.93 11.50
C ILE A 25 18.39 1.71 11.22
N ARG A 26 18.03 0.46 10.82
CA ARG A 26 16.66 0.04 10.47
C ARG A 26 16.51 -1.47 10.68
N ASP A 27 15.30 -1.98 10.48
CA ASP A 27 15.09 -3.41 10.41
C ASP A 27 15.97 -4.01 9.32
N SER A 28 16.86 -4.94 9.69
CA SER A 28 17.82 -5.61 8.80
C SER A 28 18.93 -4.72 8.19
N THR A 29 19.16 -3.51 8.74
CA THR A 29 20.29 -2.65 8.35
C THR A 29 21.08 -2.23 9.58
N TYR A 30 22.37 -2.48 9.58
CA TYR A 30 23.27 -2.25 10.71
C TYR A 30 24.53 -1.54 10.27
N GLU A 31 25.11 -0.76 11.16
CA GLU A 31 26.40 -0.13 11.00
C GLU A 31 27.31 -0.55 12.16
N GLY A 32 28.48 -1.10 11.83
CA GLY A 32 29.55 -1.40 12.77
C GLY A 32 30.66 -0.37 12.62
N ILE A 33 31.12 0.21 13.73
CA ILE A 33 32.15 1.25 13.75
C ILE A 33 33.28 0.81 14.67
N TRP A 34 34.51 0.85 14.17
CA TRP A 34 35.75 0.71 14.93
C TRP A 34 36.49 2.05 14.87
N LYS A 35 36.29 2.88 15.88
CA LYS A 35 36.76 4.28 15.90
C LYS A 35 38.29 4.37 15.79
N THR A 36 39.00 3.59 16.61
CA THR A 36 40.49 3.58 16.63
C THR A 36 41.05 3.04 15.31
N ALA A 37 40.39 2.06 14.70
CA ALA A 37 40.79 1.54 13.41
C ALA A 37 40.47 2.47 12.25
N GLY A 38 39.57 3.46 12.43
CA GLY A 38 39.03 4.29 11.36
C GLY A 38 38.23 3.49 10.32
N ILE A 39 37.59 2.40 10.76
CA ILE A 39 36.82 1.49 9.90
C ILE A 39 35.33 1.58 10.24
N ARG A 40 34.51 1.62 9.20
CA ARG A 40 33.05 1.53 9.25
C ARG A 40 32.58 0.43 8.32
N ALA A 41 31.66 -0.40 8.77
CA ALA A 41 31.08 -1.46 7.96
C ALA A 41 29.55 -1.41 8.04
N GLU A 42 28.90 -1.40 6.90
CA GLU A 42 27.46 -1.50 6.78
C GLU A 42 27.05 -2.94 6.45
N VAL A 43 25.96 -3.38 7.07
CA VAL A 43 25.31 -4.67 6.79
C VAL A 43 23.86 -4.38 6.37
N ASN A 44 23.54 -4.70 5.14
CA ASN A 44 22.21 -4.45 4.57
C ASN A 44 21.74 -5.62 3.70
N ARG A 45 20.56 -5.51 3.06
CA ARG A 45 19.97 -6.52 2.16
C ARG A 45 19.98 -7.93 2.76
N MET A 46 19.64 -8.01 4.04
CA MET A 46 19.63 -9.30 4.75
C MET A 46 18.49 -10.19 4.25
N THR A 47 18.82 -11.43 3.92
CA THR A 47 17.84 -12.46 3.53
C THR A 47 18.10 -13.72 4.32
N ASN A 48 17.02 -14.40 4.75
CA ASN A 48 17.12 -15.71 5.38
C ASN A 48 16.67 -16.77 4.36
N GLU A 49 17.61 -17.53 3.84
CA GLU A 49 17.33 -18.57 2.86
C GLU A 49 16.79 -19.83 3.54
N ARG A 50 16.10 -20.71 2.76
CA ARG A 50 15.44 -21.93 3.27
C ARG A 50 16.38 -22.85 4.08
N ASN A 51 17.68 -22.75 3.87
CA ASN A 51 18.73 -23.56 4.55
C ASN A 51 19.23 -22.92 5.85
N LYS A 52 18.56 -21.94 6.42
CA LYS A 52 18.96 -21.19 7.62
C LYS A 52 20.22 -20.33 7.46
N ASP A 53 20.71 -20.13 6.24
CA ASP A 53 21.82 -19.22 5.96
C ASP A 53 21.30 -17.79 5.86
N ILE A 54 21.79 -16.93 6.74
CA ILE A 54 21.53 -15.49 6.66
C ILE A 54 22.57 -14.91 5.72
N ARG A 55 22.13 -14.37 4.58
CA ARG A 55 22.95 -13.62 3.64
C ARG A 55 22.77 -12.14 3.85
N ALA A 56 23.85 -11.39 3.72
CA ALA A 56 23.82 -9.94 3.78
C ALA A 56 24.86 -9.35 2.82
N GLU A 57 24.63 -8.13 2.40
CA GLU A 57 25.62 -7.31 1.72
C GLU A 57 26.42 -6.57 2.78
N LEU A 58 27.74 -6.76 2.78
CA LEU A 58 28.68 -6.07 3.64
C LEU A 58 29.42 -5.03 2.82
N THR A 59 29.39 -3.79 3.28
CA THR A 59 30.11 -2.66 2.67
C THR A 59 31.07 -2.08 3.70
N VAL A 60 32.37 -2.14 3.44
CA VAL A 60 33.40 -1.69 4.38
C VAL A 60 34.10 -0.45 3.84
N HIS A 61 34.15 0.59 4.69
CA HIS A 61 34.81 1.87 4.41
C HIS A 61 35.95 2.13 5.38
N SER A 62 36.99 2.80 4.89
CA SER A 62 38.10 3.30 5.70
C SER A 62 38.15 4.83 5.65
N SER A 63 38.35 5.46 6.80
CA SER A 63 38.68 6.89 6.93
C SER A 63 40.18 7.17 7.03
N ARG A 64 41.02 6.15 6.89
CA ARG A 64 42.47 6.26 6.99
C ARG A 64 43.08 6.96 5.78
N PRO A 65 44.20 7.68 5.93
CA PRO A 65 44.84 8.39 4.81
C PRO A 65 45.28 7.44 3.65
N ILE A 66 45.65 6.22 3.96
CA ILE A 66 45.95 5.16 2.98
C ILE A 66 44.75 4.25 2.88
N GLY A 67 44.13 4.14 1.69
CA GLY A 67 42.92 3.34 1.47
C GLY A 67 41.66 4.02 1.96
N SER A 68 41.56 5.36 1.88
CA SER A 68 40.32 6.08 2.23
C SER A 68 39.18 5.78 1.27
N GLY A 69 37.96 5.70 1.80
CA GLY A 69 36.74 5.45 1.04
C GLY A 69 36.29 3.98 1.10
N LEU A 70 35.61 3.54 0.06
CA LEU A 70 35.11 2.16 -0.05
C LEU A 70 36.27 1.18 -0.24
N LEU A 71 36.40 0.24 0.70
CA LEU A 71 37.39 -0.86 0.58
C LEU A 71 36.80 -2.04 -0.18
N LEU A 72 35.65 -2.55 0.27
CA LEU A 72 35.04 -3.76 -0.28
C LEU A 72 33.53 -3.76 -0.08
N GLN A 73 32.80 -4.17 -1.11
CA GLN A 73 31.37 -4.43 -1.05
C GLN A 73 31.07 -5.77 -1.66
N THR A 74 30.48 -6.67 -0.87
CA THR A 74 30.18 -8.03 -1.33
C THR A 74 29.03 -8.63 -0.53
N ARG A 75 28.19 -9.42 -1.20
CA ARG A 75 27.11 -10.17 -0.57
C ARG A 75 27.61 -11.57 -0.16
N ILE A 76 27.61 -11.84 1.13
CA ILE A 76 28.09 -13.12 1.69
C ILE A 76 27.07 -13.77 2.63
N PRO A 77 27.11 -15.10 2.81
CA PRO A 77 26.44 -15.77 3.93
C PRO A 77 27.20 -15.43 5.23
N ILE A 78 26.62 -14.53 6.04
CA ILE A 78 27.25 -14.04 7.29
C ILE A 78 27.28 -15.09 8.40
N THR A 79 26.56 -16.20 8.24
CA THR A 79 26.64 -17.39 9.12
C THR A 79 27.82 -18.33 8.78
N SER A 80 28.39 -18.20 7.59
CA SER A 80 29.49 -19.08 7.10
C SER A 80 30.86 -18.58 7.56
N SER A 81 31.59 -19.41 8.33
CA SER A 81 32.94 -19.11 8.76
C SER A 81 33.91 -18.99 7.57
N THR A 82 33.73 -19.82 6.53
CA THR A 82 34.56 -19.78 5.32
C THR A 82 34.36 -18.46 4.55
N SER A 83 33.13 -18.01 4.36
CA SER A 83 32.84 -16.78 3.67
C SER A 83 33.38 -15.55 4.41
N LYS A 84 33.24 -15.51 5.73
CA LYS A 84 33.80 -14.44 6.57
C LYS A 84 35.33 -14.42 6.50
N LYS A 85 35.98 -15.60 6.48
CA LYS A 85 37.43 -15.71 6.32
C LYS A 85 37.90 -15.19 4.96
N SER A 86 37.23 -15.57 3.87
CA SER A 86 37.55 -15.07 2.54
C SER A 86 37.40 -13.54 2.47
N PHE A 87 36.29 -13.02 2.97
CA PHE A 87 36.02 -11.57 3.00
C PHE A 87 37.09 -10.79 3.78
N ALA A 88 37.53 -11.31 4.92
CA ALA A 88 38.63 -10.71 5.70
C ALA A 88 39.98 -10.75 4.96
N THR A 89 40.27 -11.82 4.20
CA THR A 89 41.45 -11.91 3.36
C THR A 89 41.41 -10.88 2.22
N ASP A 90 40.25 -10.71 1.59
CA ASP A 90 40.06 -9.71 0.54
C ASP A 90 40.24 -8.28 1.10
N LEU A 91 39.72 -7.98 2.28
CA LEU A 91 39.94 -6.69 2.97
C LEU A 91 41.43 -6.44 3.26
N HIS A 92 42.15 -7.47 3.73
CA HIS A 92 43.61 -7.37 3.95
C HIS A 92 44.38 -7.09 2.65
N SER A 93 43.93 -7.61 1.53
CA SER A 93 44.54 -7.32 0.23
C SER A 93 44.32 -5.87 -0.21
N MET A 94 43.20 -5.22 0.22
CA MET A 94 42.90 -3.83 -0.07
C MET A 94 43.58 -2.85 0.91
N ASP A 95 43.63 -3.21 2.18
CA ASP A 95 44.31 -2.43 3.23
C ASP A 95 45.21 -3.38 4.09
N GLY A 96 46.42 -3.56 3.63
CA GLY A 96 47.40 -4.41 4.31
C GLY A 96 47.94 -3.84 5.62
N THR A 97 47.53 -2.65 6.04
CA THR A 97 47.96 -2.04 7.31
C THR A 97 47.26 -2.68 8.52
N ILE A 98 46.13 -3.36 8.32
CA ILE A 98 45.47 -4.21 9.31
C ILE A 98 45.74 -5.67 8.98
N GLU A 99 46.27 -6.44 9.93
CA GLU A 99 46.51 -7.84 9.73
C GLU A 99 45.25 -8.65 9.41
N SER A 100 45.41 -9.70 8.58
CA SER A 100 44.26 -10.55 8.17
C SER A 100 43.55 -11.21 9.36
N SER A 101 44.28 -11.51 10.43
CA SER A 101 43.73 -12.02 11.70
C SER A 101 42.82 -11.00 12.41
N VAL A 102 43.21 -9.73 12.37
CA VAL A 102 42.43 -8.62 12.96
C VAL A 102 41.20 -8.33 12.11
N TRP A 103 41.33 -8.25 10.79
CA TRP A 103 40.18 -8.16 9.89
C TRP A 103 39.18 -9.26 10.15
N ARG A 104 39.66 -10.49 10.31
CA ARG A 104 38.77 -11.62 10.62
C ARG A 104 38.04 -11.45 11.95
N ALA A 105 38.71 -10.98 13.00
CA ALA A 105 38.11 -10.75 14.30
C ALA A 105 37.02 -9.65 14.21
N MET A 106 37.29 -8.56 13.48
CA MET A 106 36.31 -7.47 13.25
C MET A 106 35.06 -7.98 12.52
N ILE A 107 35.24 -8.75 11.43
CA ILE A 107 34.10 -9.28 10.67
C ILE A 107 33.32 -10.34 11.46
N GLU A 108 33.99 -11.19 12.24
CA GLU A 108 33.29 -12.14 13.15
C GLU A 108 32.48 -11.40 14.21
N GLN A 109 33.04 -10.35 14.82
CA GLN A 109 32.34 -9.52 15.82
C GLN A 109 31.10 -8.84 15.25
N LEU A 110 31.22 -8.20 14.07
CA LEU A 110 30.12 -7.58 13.36
C LEU A 110 29.00 -8.59 13.05
N CYS A 111 29.36 -9.67 12.35
CA CYS A 111 28.40 -10.68 11.94
C CYS A 111 27.71 -11.35 13.14
N ALA A 112 28.44 -11.65 14.21
CA ALA A 112 27.88 -12.24 15.43
C ALA A 112 26.84 -11.31 16.07
N SER A 113 27.17 -10.01 16.22
CA SER A 113 26.29 -9.01 16.79
C SER A 113 25.02 -8.81 15.95
N VAL A 114 25.19 -8.71 14.63
CA VAL A 114 24.07 -8.59 13.68
C VAL A 114 23.16 -9.81 13.72
N ILE A 115 23.71 -11.02 13.69
CA ILE A 115 22.94 -12.27 13.72
C ILE A 115 22.13 -12.38 15.01
N VAL A 116 22.72 -12.01 16.16
CA VAL A 116 22.04 -12.04 17.46
C VAL A 116 20.85 -11.08 17.46
N ASP A 117 21.03 -9.84 17.00
CA ASP A 117 19.95 -8.84 16.99
C ASP A 117 18.87 -9.21 15.94
N TYR A 118 19.29 -9.61 14.75
CA TYR A 118 18.36 -10.03 13.68
C TYR A 118 17.47 -11.21 14.12
N ARG A 119 18.02 -12.16 14.88
CA ARG A 119 17.26 -13.33 15.39
C ARG A 119 16.34 -12.99 16.56
N LYS A 120 16.61 -11.93 17.33
CA LYS A 120 15.73 -11.47 18.41
C LYS A 120 14.38 -10.99 17.87
N GLY A 121 14.36 -10.42 16.65
CA GLY A 121 13.17 -9.80 16.10
C GLY A 121 12.72 -8.58 16.92
N SER A 122 11.48 -8.16 16.71
CA SER A 122 10.87 -7.09 17.50
C SER A 122 10.52 -7.59 18.90
N PRO A 123 10.78 -6.81 19.98
CA PRO A 123 10.37 -7.18 21.33
C PRO A 123 8.84 -7.25 21.42
N SER A 124 8.35 -8.11 22.30
CA SER A 124 6.94 -8.14 22.63
C SER A 124 6.53 -6.92 23.43
N GLU A 125 5.40 -6.33 23.11
CA GLU A 125 4.82 -5.21 23.83
C GLU A 125 3.52 -5.60 24.51
N ARG A 126 3.22 -4.96 25.65
CA ARG A 126 1.98 -5.22 26.38
C ARG A 126 0.83 -4.46 25.72
N ILE A 127 -0.23 -5.18 25.34
CA ILE A 127 -1.49 -4.57 24.90
C ILE A 127 -2.27 -4.14 26.15
N SER A 128 -2.50 -2.83 26.31
CA SER A 128 -3.21 -2.30 27.47
C SER A 128 -4.70 -2.69 27.48
N GLY A 129 -5.32 -2.82 26.30
CA GLY A 129 -6.75 -3.12 26.16
C GLY A 129 -7.69 -2.03 26.69
N THR A 130 -7.15 -0.84 27.02
CA THR A 130 -7.90 0.27 27.64
C THR A 130 -8.29 1.38 26.67
N THR A 131 -8.07 1.19 25.37
CA THR A 131 -8.45 2.18 24.36
C THR A 131 -9.97 2.23 24.26
N MET A 132 -10.56 3.35 24.68
CA MET A 132 -12.01 3.59 24.63
C MET A 132 -12.49 3.99 23.22
N ASP A 133 -11.60 4.38 22.33
CA ASP A 133 -11.91 4.76 20.95
C ASP A 133 -11.78 3.54 20.02
N ILE A 134 -12.92 2.91 19.74
CA ILE A 134 -13.02 1.72 18.88
C ILE A 134 -13.15 2.12 17.38
N LYS A 135 -12.91 3.38 17.04
CA LYS A 135 -13.01 3.84 15.65
C LYS A 135 -11.86 3.30 14.82
N THR A 136 -12.18 2.90 13.59
CA THR A 136 -11.15 2.59 12.60
C THR A 136 -10.28 3.82 12.38
N HIS A 137 -8.97 3.61 12.50
CA HIS A 137 -8.02 4.66 12.20
C HIS A 137 -7.82 4.76 10.69
N TRP A 138 -8.55 5.66 10.06
CA TRP A 138 -8.43 5.96 8.64
C TRP A 138 -7.29 6.95 8.39
N LEU A 139 -6.42 6.63 7.42
CA LEU A 139 -5.59 7.62 6.75
C LEU A 139 -6.43 8.36 5.71
N ILE A 140 -7.18 7.60 4.90
CA ILE A 140 -8.08 8.08 3.85
C ILE A 140 -9.42 7.39 4.04
N GLU A 141 -10.42 8.09 4.56
CA GLU A 141 -11.74 7.51 4.79
C GLU A 141 -12.60 7.56 3.52
N PRO A 142 -13.22 6.44 3.09
CA PRO A 142 -13.28 5.12 3.72
C PRO A 142 -12.35 4.09 3.03
N LEU A 143 -11.22 4.49 2.45
CA LEU A 143 -10.43 3.67 1.53
C LEU A 143 -9.19 3.04 2.16
N VAL A 144 -8.40 3.81 2.90
CA VAL A 144 -7.08 3.37 3.38
C VAL A 144 -7.00 3.50 4.89
N GLU A 145 -6.82 2.37 5.56
CA GLU A 145 -6.54 2.34 7.00
C GLU A 145 -5.09 2.75 7.28
N LEU A 146 -4.86 3.35 8.44
CA LEU A 146 -3.53 3.77 8.88
C LEU A 146 -2.58 2.56 8.95
N GLN A 147 -1.39 2.70 8.39
CA GLN A 147 -0.33 1.68 8.36
C GLN A 147 -0.79 0.31 7.84
N SER A 148 -1.72 0.30 6.92
CA SER A 148 -2.29 -0.92 6.36
C SER A 148 -2.33 -0.89 4.84
N PRO A 149 -2.13 -2.05 4.17
CA PRO A 149 -2.22 -2.12 2.73
C PRO A 149 -3.67 -2.22 2.25
N THR A 150 -3.98 -1.40 1.25
CA THR A 150 -5.21 -1.43 0.46
C THR A 150 -4.86 -1.75 -0.99
N ILE A 151 -5.63 -2.62 -1.65
CA ILE A 151 -5.54 -2.84 -3.09
C ILE A 151 -6.80 -2.32 -3.77
N ILE A 152 -6.60 -1.60 -4.88
CA ILE A 152 -7.63 -1.33 -5.89
C ILE A 152 -7.28 -2.14 -7.14
N PHE A 153 -8.14 -3.09 -7.53
CA PHE A 153 -7.94 -3.89 -8.72
C PHE A 153 -9.04 -3.67 -9.75
N GLY A 154 -8.73 -3.83 -11.01
CA GLY A 154 -9.68 -3.63 -12.10
C GLY A 154 -9.05 -3.88 -13.46
N GLU A 155 -9.87 -3.97 -14.51
CA GLU A 155 -9.43 -4.19 -15.90
C GLU A 155 -8.42 -3.13 -16.36
N GLY A 156 -7.64 -3.46 -17.38
CA GLY A 156 -6.83 -2.47 -18.07
C GLY A 156 -7.72 -1.32 -18.58
N SER A 157 -7.22 -0.10 -18.50
CA SER A 157 -7.97 1.12 -18.90
C SER A 157 -9.27 1.38 -18.12
N ALA A 158 -9.45 0.74 -16.95
CA ALA A 158 -10.58 1.04 -16.05
C ALA A 158 -10.41 2.35 -15.27
N GLY A 159 -9.28 3.06 -15.41
CA GLY A 159 -9.03 4.32 -14.69
C GLY A 159 -8.43 4.16 -13.31
N LYS A 160 -7.79 3.01 -12.98
CA LYS A 160 -7.14 2.77 -11.68
C LYS A 160 -6.08 3.82 -11.35
N SER A 161 -5.13 4.05 -12.27
CA SER A 161 -4.05 5.04 -12.08
C SER A 161 -4.62 6.45 -11.98
N LEU A 162 -5.66 6.81 -12.75
CA LEU A 162 -6.34 8.10 -12.63
C LEU A 162 -7.00 8.26 -11.26
N LEU A 163 -7.66 7.21 -10.75
CA LEU A 163 -8.25 7.22 -9.40
C LEU A 163 -7.17 7.35 -8.32
N ALA A 164 -6.06 6.64 -8.43
CA ALA A 164 -4.95 6.73 -7.47
C ALA A 164 -4.31 8.12 -7.49
N GLN A 165 -4.14 8.73 -8.66
CA GLN A 165 -3.64 10.09 -8.81
C GLN A 165 -4.62 11.12 -8.25
N TYR A 166 -5.93 10.94 -8.48
CA TYR A 166 -6.96 11.76 -7.86
C TYR A 166 -6.91 11.68 -6.33
N ILE A 167 -6.84 10.47 -5.76
CA ILE A 167 -6.68 10.28 -4.31
C ILE A 167 -5.38 10.93 -3.81
N SER A 168 -4.28 10.80 -4.56
CA SER A 168 -2.99 11.41 -4.20
C SER A 168 -3.07 12.94 -4.14
N VAL A 169 -3.78 13.58 -5.08
CA VAL A 169 -4.00 15.03 -5.05
C VAL A 169 -4.87 15.42 -3.86
N LEU A 170 -5.93 14.68 -3.55
CA LEU A 170 -6.71 14.93 -2.34
C LEU A 170 -5.87 14.84 -1.07
N CYS A 171 -4.92 13.88 -1.02
CA CYS A 171 -3.96 13.74 0.08
C CYS A 171 -3.04 14.96 0.19
N ASP A 172 -2.42 15.38 -0.92
CA ASP A 172 -1.51 16.52 -0.96
C ASP A 172 -2.18 17.81 -0.48
N GLU A 173 -3.44 18.03 -0.89
CA GLU A 173 -4.21 19.22 -0.54
C GLU A 173 -4.98 19.11 0.81
N GLY A 174 -5.04 17.93 1.42
CA GLY A 174 -5.86 17.69 2.62
C GLY A 174 -7.36 17.89 2.38
N MET A 175 -7.85 17.50 1.20
CA MET A 175 -9.23 17.79 0.75
C MET A 175 -10.19 16.64 1.03
N THR A 176 -11.42 17.01 1.39
CA THR A 176 -12.57 16.10 1.33
C THR A 176 -13.33 16.35 0.04
N HIS A 177 -13.42 15.32 -0.83
CA HIS A 177 -14.11 15.43 -2.10
C HIS A 177 -14.78 14.11 -2.50
N ASN A 178 -15.99 14.17 -3.04
CA ASN A 178 -16.75 13.02 -3.55
C ASN A 178 -16.88 11.84 -2.56
N GLY A 179 -16.95 12.12 -1.25
CA GLY A 179 -17.10 11.12 -0.21
C GLY A 179 -15.79 10.41 0.17
N ILE A 180 -14.66 10.93 -0.28
CA ILE A 180 -13.31 10.59 0.20
C ILE A 180 -12.89 11.72 1.13
N THR A 181 -12.54 11.39 2.38
CA THR A 181 -12.18 12.36 3.41
C THR A 181 -10.72 12.25 3.79
N ILE A 182 -10.01 13.36 3.67
CA ILE A 182 -8.64 13.55 4.14
C ILE A 182 -8.70 14.60 5.24
N LYS A 183 -8.21 14.27 6.44
CA LYS A 183 -8.33 15.18 7.60
C LYS A 183 -7.30 16.30 7.60
N GLU A 184 -6.14 16.03 7.05
CA GLU A 184 -4.98 16.93 6.97
C GLU A 184 -4.14 16.59 5.75
N PRO A 185 -3.34 17.52 5.21
CA PRO A 185 -2.44 17.24 4.09
C PRO A 185 -1.49 16.09 4.41
N LEU A 186 -1.33 15.17 3.46
CA LEU A 186 -0.50 13.97 3.58
C LEU A 186 0.60 13.99 2.53
N LYS A 187 1.77 13.50 2.89
CA LYS A 187 2.90 13.35 1.98
C LYS A 187 2.82 12.03 1.25
N VAL A 188 2.81 12.09 -0.07
CA VAL A 188 2.60 10.93 -0.96
C VAL A 188 3.88 10.63 -1.73
N LEU A 189 4.26 9.33 -1.76
CA LEU A 189 5.23 8.80 -2.71
C LEU A 189 4.49 7.94 -3.75
N TYR A 190 4.51 8.37 -5.01
CA TYR A 190 3.94 7.63 -6.14
C TYR A 190 5.06 6.81 -6.82
N ALA A 191 5.11 5.52 -6.53
CA ALA A 191 6.05 4.57 -7.10
C ALA A 191 5.42 3.90 -8.33
N ASP A 192 5.99 4.17 -9.50
CA ASP A 192 5.45 3.79 -10.82
C ASP A 192 6.32 2.76 -11.52
N TRP A 193 5.74 1.61 -11.83
CA TRP A 193 6.36 0.53 -12.61
C TRP A 193 5.84 0.46 -14.04
N GLU A 194 4.76 1.17 -14.39
CA GLU A 194 4.07 0.97 -15.68
C GLU A 194 4.41 2.02 -16.73
N THR A 195 4.51 3.29 -16.32
CA THR A 195 4.55 4.41 -17.27
C THR A 195 5.87 5.19 -17.18
N ASN A 196 5.85 6.43 -17.60
CA ASN A 196 6.98 7.35 -17.53
C ASN A 196 6.58 8.63 -16.80
N LYS A 197 7.57 9.38 -16.33
CA LYS A 197 7.38 10.61 -15.55
C LYS A 197 6.47 11.62 -16.24
N LEU A 198 6.68 11.85 -17.54
CA LEU A 198 5.93 12.87 -18.29
C LEU A 198 4.43 12.53 -18.34
N GLU A 199 4.08 11.27 -18.55
CA GLU A 199 2.69 10.83 -18.58
C GLU A 199 2.04 10.97 -17.21
N VAL A 200 2.77 10.61 -16.14
CA VAL A 200 2.29 10.76 -14.76
C VAL A 200 2.11 12.24 -14.41
N GLU A 201 3.07 13.11 -14.70
CA GLU A 201 2.97 14.56 -14.49
C GLU A 201 1.79 15.17 -15.23
N ASN A 202 1.59 14.80 -16.50
CA ASN A 202 0.45 15.30 -17.28
C ASN A 202 -0.89 14.92 -16.65
N ARG A 203 -1.02 13.66 -16.18
CA ARG A 203 -2.25 13.20 -15.50
C ARG A 203 -2.45 13.91 -14.17
N PHE A 204 -1.41 14.09 -13.36
CA PHE A 204 -1.50 14.88 -12.12
C PHE A 204 -1.95 16.32 -12.41
N SER A 205 -1.38 16.97 -13.42
CA SER A 205 -1.76 18.33 -13.83
C SER A 205 -3.23 18.41 -14.25
N MET A 206 -3.72 17.40 -15.02
CA MET A 206 -5.14 17.32 -15.38
C MET A 206 -6.06 17.18 -14.16
N VAL A 207 -5.69 16.31 -13.21
CA VAL A 207 -6.45 16.11 -11.97
C VAL A 207 -6.44 17.37 -11.13
N ARG A 208 -5.30 18.01 -10.93
CA ARG A 208 -5.19 19.27 -10.16
C ARG A 208 -5.99 20.39 -10.79
N LYS A 209 -6.00 20.47 -12.12
CA LYS A 209 -6.85 21.44 -12.86
C LYS A 209 -8.33 21.17 -12.64
N ALA A 210 -8.76 19.91 -12.76
CA ALA A 210 -10.16 19.53 -12.54
C ALA A 210 -10.65 19.80 -11.10
N LEU A 211 -9.72 19.78 -10.12
CA LEU A 211 -10.01 20.11 -8.72
C LEU A 211 -9.84 21.60 -8.38
N GLY A 212 -9.37 22.42 -9.34
CA GLY A 212 -9.14 23.84 -9.12
C GLY A 212 -7.95 24.17 -8.21
N VAL A 213 -6.98 23.26 -8.09
CA VAL A 213 -5.78 23.42 -7.22
C VAL A 213 -4.47 23.52 -7.99
N LEU A 214 -4.54 23.65 -9.32
CA LEU A 214 -3.36 23.79 -10.15
C LEU A 214 -2.76 25.21 -10.08
N GLU A 215 -3.60 26.22 -9.92
CA GLU A 215 -3.25 27.63 -9.89
C GLU A 215 -3.76 28.28 -8.61
N ASP A 216 -3.03 29.26 -8.10
CA ASP A 216 -3.46 30.12 -6.99
C ASP A 216 -4.48 31.20 -7.45
N SER A 217 -4.95 32.04 -6.51
CA SER A 217 -5.87 33.15 -6.81
C SER A 217 -5.35 34.18 -7.80
N ASP A 218 -4.02 34.24 -7.97
CA ASP A 218 -3.34 35.18 -8.86
C ASP A 218 -2.99 34.54 -10.22
N GLY A 219 -3.34 33.24 -10.41
CA GLY A 219 -3.09 32.48 -11.63
C GLY A 219 -1.67 31.93 -11.74
N ASN A 220 -0.90 31.87 -10.64
CA ASN A 220 0.40 31.24 -10.63
C ASN A 220 0.25 29.74 -10.40
N LEU A 221 1.10 28.96 -11.07
CA LEU A 221 1.14 27.50 -10.85
C LEU A 221 1.60 27.18 -9.42
N VAL A 222 0.81 26.35 -8.73
CA VAL A 222 1.13 25.84 -7.40
C VAL A 222 1.88 24.51 -7.55
N GLU A 223 3.04 24.39 -6.91
CA GLU A 223 3.81 23.13 -6.90
C GLU A 223 3.12 22.08 -6.02
N SER A 224 3.21 20.82 -6.42
CA SER A 224 2.74 19.66 -5.64
C SER A 224 3.86 19.13 -4.76
N ASN A 225 3.54 18.65 -3.56
CA ASN A 225 4.48 17.96 -2.68
C ASN A 225 4.54 16.45 -2.95
N ILE A 226 3.76 15.92 -3.91
CA ILE A 226 3.77 14.51 -4.27
C ILE A 226 5.14 14.14 -4.85
N GLN A 227 5.79 13.15 -4.22
CA GLN A 227 7.04 12.61 -4.72
C GLN A 227 6.78 11.53 -5.76
N TYR A 228 7.48 11.57 -6.88
CA TYR A 228 7.42 10.55 -7.93
C TYR A 228 8.70 9.73 -7.97
N LYS A 229 8.56 8.41 -8.00
CA LYS A 229 9.68 7.48 -8.20
C LYS A 229 9.38 6.54 -9.35
N LYS A 230 10.19 6.59 -10.42
CA LYS A 230 10.21 5.55 -11.45
C LYS A 230 10.91 4.32 -10.89
N CYS A 231 10.25 3.18 -10.99
CA CYS A 231 10.75 1.88 -10.57
C CYS A 231 10.83 0.96 -11.79
N ASP A 232 12.01 0.35 -12.00
CA ASP A 232 12.26 -0.53 -13.16
C ASP A 232 12.63 -1.96 -12.73
N LYS A 233 12.83 -2.18 -11.42
CA LYS A 233 13.20 -3.46 -10.84
C LYS A 233 12.11 -3.96 -9.89
N PRO A 234 12.10 -5.26 -9.53
CA PRO A 234 11.20 -5.76 -8.51
C PRO A 234 11.32 -5.00 -7.18
N ILE A 235 10.25 -5.02 -6.39
CA ILE A 235 10.18 -4.29 -5.10
C ILE A 235 11.32 -4.65 -4.15
N ASP A 236 11.82 -5.89 -4.19
CA ASP A 236 12.95 -6.31 -3.34
C ASP A 236 14.22 -5.52 -3.64
N ASP A 237 14.45 -5.15 -4.91
CA ASP A 237 15.60 -4.36 -5.33
C ASP A 237 15.35 -2.85 -5.20
N GLU A 238 14.09 -2.39 -5.30
CA GLU A 238 13.72 -0.98 -5.16
C GLU A 238 13.49 -0.57 -3.69
N ALA A 239 13.32 -1.53 -2.78
CA ALA A 239 12.87 -1.28 -1.42
C ALA A 239 13.78 -0.32 -0.63
N GLU A 240 15.09 -0.42 -0.81
CA GLU A 240 16.04 0.48 -0.13
C GLU A 240 15.86 1.92 -0.59
N GLY A 241 15.76 2.15 -1.90
CA GLY A 241 15.51 3.48 -2.46
C GLY A 241 14.15 4.04 -2.07
N ILE A 242 13.11 3.19 -2.04
CA ILE A 242 11.78 3.59 -1.56
C ILE A 242 11.84 3.99 -0.08
N GLN A 243 12.52 3.21 0.76
CA GLN A 243 12.66 3.51 2.18
C GLN A 243 13.44 4.82 2.41
N LEU A 244 14.50 5.06 1.63
CA LEU A 244 15.24 6.33 1.70
C LEU A 244 14.35 7.53 1.36
N ASP A 245 13.51 7.41 0.33
CA ASP A 245 12.56 8.46 -0.03
C ASP A 245 11.48 8.66 1.05
N ILE A 246 10.97 7.56 1.64
CA ILE A 246 10.01 7.61 2.75
C ILE A 246 10.60 8.39 3.93
N ASP A 247 11.81 8.06 4.36
CA ASP A 247 12.45 8.70 5.50
C ASP A 247 12.82 10.17 5.21
N LYS A 248 13.37 10.43 4.02
CA LYS A 248 13.81 11.77 3.61
C LYS A 248 12.65 12.75 3.53
N HIS A 249 11.52 12.31 2.99
CA HIS A 249 10.38 13.19 2.75
C HIS A 249 9.28 13.05 3.80
N GLY A 250 9.39 12.09 4.73
CA GLY A 250 8.40 11.82 5.76
C GLY A 250 7.06 11.37 5.19
N ILE A 251 7.09 10.38 4.28
CA ILE A 251 5.94 9.92 3.53
C ILE A 251 4.90 9.24 4.43
N ASP A 252 3.62 9.59 4.25
CA ASP A 252 2.47 9.01 4.94
C ASP A 252 1.80 7.91 4.11
N LEU A 253 1.77 8.10 2.77
CA LEU A 253 1.14 7.20 1.82
C LEU A 253 2.12 6.80 0.71
N LEU A 254 2.34 5.48 0.55
CA LEU A 254 3.01 4.90 -0.60
C LEU A 254 1.97 4.38 -1.60
N VAL A 255 1.96 4.91 -2.81
CA VAL A 255 1.18 4.40 -3.94
C VAL A 255 2.05 3.49 -4.78
N ILE A 256 1.56 2.29 -5.14
CA ILE A 256 2.25 1.30 -5.98
C ILE A 256 1.43 1.08 -7.26
N ASP A 257 1.95 1.53 -8.39
CA ASP A 257 1.33 1.37 -9.71
C ASP A 257 2.28 0.62 -10.65
N SER A 258 2.17 -0.71 -10.79
CA SER A 258 1.23 -1.65 -10.19
C SER A 258 1.92 -2.84 -9.50
N VAL A 259 1.13 -3.59 -8.69
CA VAL A 259 1.61 -4.79 -7.99
C VAL A 259 2.16 -5.82 -8.95
N GLY A 260 1.47 -6.06 -10.08
CA GLY A 260 1.89 -7.07 -11.04
C GLY A 260 3.31 -6.87 -11.55
N MET A 261 3.70 -5.62 -11.80
CA MET A 261 5.04 -5.24 -12.27
C MET A 261 6.07 -5.16 -11.13
N ALA A 262 5.62 -4.80 -9.92
CA ALA A 262 6.48 -4.74 -8.74
C ALA A 262 6.88 -6.12 -8.20
N LEU A 263 6.15 -7.20 -8.56
CA LEU A 263 6.47 -8.55 -8.14
C LEU A 263 7.75 -9.06 -8.82
N GLY A 264 8.63 -9.70 -8.05
CA GLY A 264 9.87 -10.32 -8.54
C GLY A 264 9.71 -11.77 -9.03
N GLY A 265 8.48 -12.23 -9.36
CA GLY A 265 8.23 -13.60 -9.78
C GLY A 265 6.78 -13.88 -10.13
N ASP A 266 6.41 -15.17 -10.22
CA ASP A 266 5.06 -15.59 -10.56
C ASP A 266 4.05 -15.17 -9.48
N ALA A 267 3.04 -14.41 -9.89
CA ALA A 267 1.94 -13.97 -9.02
C ALA A 267 1.13 -15.13 -8.41
N ASN A 268 1.21 -16.34 -8.98
CA ASN A 268 0.56 -17.54 -8.44
C ASN A 268 1.41 -18.25 -7.37
N ASP A 269 2.70 -17.94 -7.28
CA ASP A 269 3.56 -18.50 -6.22
C ASP A 269 3.32 -17.78 -4.89
N SER A 270 2.80 -18.54 -3.93
CA SER A 270 2.55 -18.04 -2.58
C SER A 270 3.82 -17.53 -1.87
N SER A 271 4.99 -18.06 -2.19
CA SER A 271 6.26 -17.64 -1.61
C SER A 271 6.65 -16.24 -2.08
N VAL A 272 6.42 -15.93 -3.37
CA VAL A 272 6.64 -14.61 -3.97
C VAL A 272 5.70 -13.58 -3.33
N ILE A 273 4.41 -13.90 -3.22
CA ILE A 273 3.42 -13.01 -2.62
C ILE A 273 3.72 -12.76 -1.13
N ASN A 274 4.08 -13.79 -0.37
CA ASN A 274 4.43 -13.62 1.04
C ASN A 274 5.72 -12.80 1.23
N ALA A 275 6.70 -12.92 0.32
CA ALA A 275 7.89 -12.08 0.32
C ALA A 275 7.53 -10.61 0.05
N PHE A 276 6.70 -10.36 -0.95
CA PHE A 276 6.18 -9.03 -1.29
C PHE A 276 5.50 -8.36 -0.08
N TRP A 277 4.55 -9.05 0.59
CA TRP A 277 3.88 -8.48 1.77
C TRP A 277 4.83 -8.23 2.94
N ARG A 278 5.77 -9.13 3.19
CA ARG A 278 6.81 -8.90 4.21
C ARG A 278 7.66 -7.69 3.91
N LYS A 279 7.97 -7.45 2.63
CA LYS A 279 8.72 -6.26 2.21
C LYS A 279 7.91 -4.99 2.44
N LEU A 280 6.65 -4.97 2.02
CA LEU A 280 5.77 -3.81 2.21
C LEU A 280 5.55 -3.48 3.70
N SER A 281 5.43 -4.48 4.56
CA SER A 281 5.24 -4.25 6.00
C SER A 281 6.44 -3.61 6.69
N GLN A 282 7.63 -3.65 6.07
CA GLN A 282 8.83 -2.99 6.60
C GLN A 282 8.78 -1.47 6.47
N PHE A 283 8.04 -0.93 5.49
CA PHE A 283 7.96 0.51 5.26
C PHE A 283 7.22 1.29 6.36
N LYS A 284 6.35 0.64 7.11
CA LYS A 284 5.58 1.24 8.24
C LYS A 284 4.76 2.47 7.86
N VAL A 285 4.38 2.58 6.59
CA VAL A 285 3.48 3.61 6.05
C VAL A 285 2.20 2.97 5.53
N SER A 286 1.18 3.77 5.28
CA SER A 286 -0.04 3.28 4.62
C SER A 286 0.24 3.05 3.14
N ILE A 287 -0.39 2.04 2.55
CA ILE A 287 -0.12 1.63 1.18
C ILE A 287 -1.42 1.57 0.38
N LEU A 288 -1.42 2.22 -0.78
CA LEU A 288 -2.43 2.09 -1.81
C LEU A 288 -1.81 1.44 -3.05
N ALA A 289 -2.16 0.18 -3.32
CA ALA A 289 -1.60 -0.56 -4.43
C ALA A 289 -2.64 -0.83 -5.52
N LEU A 290 -2.22 -0.74 -6.77
CA LEU A 290 -3.06 -1.01 -7.93
C LEU A 290 -2.72 -2.39 -8.51
N ASP A 291 -3.75 -3.14 -8.93
CA ASP A 291 -3.54 -4.47 -9.48
C ASP A 291 -4.55 -4.81 -10.58
N HIS A 292 -4.35 -5.94 -11.24
CA HIS A 292 -5.17 -6.40 -12.35
C HIS A 292 -5.99 -7.65 -11.97
N PRO A 293 -7.19 -7.84 -12.55
CA PRO A 293 -7.93 -9.07 -12.39
C PRO A 293 -7.29 -10.21 -13.20
N ASN A 294 -7.59 -11.46 -12.83
CA ASN A 294 -7.26 -12.62 -13.65
C ASN A 294 -8.21 -12.72 -14.87
N LYS A 295 -7.84 -13.56 -15.85
CA LYS A 295 -8.62 -13.73 -17.09
C LYS A 295 -10.07 -14.17 -16.83
N ALA A 296 -10.31 -15.04 -15.85
CA ALA A 296 -11.66 -15.49 -15.50
C ALA A 296 -12.48 -14.37 -14.85
N GLY A 297 -11.87 -13.55 -13.99
CA GLY A 297 -12.49 -12.39 -13.36
C GLY A 297 -12.94 -11.32 -14.34
N MET A 298 -12.22 -11.16 -15.47
CA MET A 298 -12.63 -10.23 -16.54
C MET A 298 -13.98 -10.60 -17.18
N MET A 299 -14.34 -11.88 -17.15
CA MET A 299 -15.56 -12.39 -17.83
C MET A 299 -16.74 -12.58 -16.88
N SER A 300 -16.52 -12.60 -15.56
CA SER A 300 -17.55 -12.91 -14.56
C SER A 300 -17.80 -11.74 -13.62
N ASN A 301 -17.58 -11.93 -12.32
CA ASN A 301 -17.74 -10.88 -11.31
C ASN A 301 -16.44 -10.10 -11.12
N ARG A 302 -16.34 -8.95 -11.77
CA ARG A 302 -15.15 -8.09 -11.83
C ARG A 302 -14.71 -7.50 -10.50
N ALA A 303 -15.58 -7.50 -9.50
CA ALA A 303 -15.28 -7.00 -8.16
C ALA A 303 -15.16 -8.10 -7.10
N ASP A 304 -15.28 -9.37 -7.49
CA ASP A 304 -15.09 -10.49 -6.57
C ASP A 304 -13.62 -10.63 -6.17
N PRO A 305 -13.28 -10.84 -4.88
CA PRO A 305 -11.90 -11.05 -4.44
C PRO A 305 -11.16 -12.17 -5.18
N THR A 306 -11.88 -13.22 -5.62
CA THR A 306 -11.32 -14.32 -6.41
C THR A 306 -10.94 -13.91 -7.84
N SER A 307 -11.41 -12.75 -8.28
CA SER A 307 -11.07 -12.18 -9.59
C SER A 307 -9.70 -11.50 -9.60
N LEU A 308 -9.07 -11.25 -8.45
CA LEU A 308 -7.73 -10.70 -8.39
C LEU A 308 -6.72 -11.68 -8.98
N ASN A 309 -5.80 -11.17 -9.82
CA ASN A 309 -4.77 -12.00 -10.44
C ASN A 309 -3.78 -12.53 -9.40
N GLY A 310 -3.52 -13.84 -9.44
CA GLY A 310 -2.51 -14.51 -8.63
C GLY A 310 -3.06 -15.28 -7.44
N SER A 311 -2.18 -15.58 -6.49
CA SER A 311 -2.47 -16.40 -5.32
C SER A 311 -3.47 -15.73 -4.36
N GLN A 312 -4.31 -16.56 -3.70
CA GLN A 312 -5.20 -16.14 -2.61
C GLN A 312 -4.47 -15.40 -1.47
N TYR A 313 -3.17 -15.61 -1.31
CA TYR A 313 -2.34 -14.88 -0.36
C TYR A 313 -2.25 -13.38 -0.67
N LYS A 314 -2.48 -12.96 -1.92
CA LYS A 314 -2.60 -11.55 -2.27
C LYS A 314 -3.80 -10.89 -1.58
N VAL A 315 -4.94 -11.57 -1.65
CA VAL A 315 -6.17 -11.15 -0.95
C VAL A 315 -5.98 -11.22 0.57
N ALA A 316 -5.31 -12.25 1.08
CA ALA A 316 -5.09 -12.42 2.53
C ALA A 316 -4.21 -11.30 3.12
N GLY A 317 -3.23 -10.79 2.38
CA GLY A 317 -2.27 -9.80 2.84
C GLY A 317 -2.84 -8.40 3.04
N VAL A 318 -3.95 -8.04 2.38
CA VAL A 318 -4.56 -6.70 2.48
C VAL A 318 -5.63 -6.61 3.55
N ARG A 319 -5.80 -5.41 4.12
CA ARG A 319 -6.91 -5.12 5.05
C ARG A 319 -8.17 -4.67 4.31
N GLN A 320 -7.98 -3.88 3.25
CA GLN A 320 -9.04 -3.37 2.39
C GLN A 320 -8.78 -3.78 0.94
N LEU A 321 -9.81 -4.27 0.25
CA LEU A 321 -9.75 -4.64 -1.16
C LEU A 321 -10.94 -4.03 -1.88
N PHE A 322 -10.67 -3.30 -2.96
CA PHE A 322 -11.69 -2.68 -3.79
C PHE A 322 -11.57 -3.14 -5.24
N GLY A 323 -12.69 -3.55 -5.83
CA GLY A 323 -12.79 -3.76 -7.27
C GLY A 323 -13.24 -2.49 -7.96
N LEU A 324 -12.49 -2.01 -8.95
CA LEU A 324 -12.85 -0.88 -9.81
C LEU A 324 -13.44 -1.40 -11.11
N VAL A 325 -14.69 -1.05 -11.38
CA VAL A 325 -15.44 -1.51 -12.55
C VAL A 325 -15.81 -0.33 -13.41
N LYS A 326 -15.38 -0.39 -14.68
CA LYS A 326 -15.74 0.59 -15.71
C LYS A 326 -17.09 0.23 -16.32
N SER A 327 -17.98 1.22 -16.48
CA SER A 327 -19.24 1.05 -17.22
C SER A 327 -18.96 0.83 -18.71
N ARG A 328 -19.63 -0.16 -19.28
CA ARG A 328 -19.59 -0.45 -20.72
C ARG A 328 -20.78 0.10 -21.47
N GLU A 329 -21.92 0.25 -20.77
CA GLU A 329 -23.17 0.69 -21.39
C GLU A 329 -23.26 2.21 -21.56
N MET A 330 -22.57 2.96 -20.67
CA MET A 330 -22.61 4.43 -20.63
C MET A 330 -21.33 5.06 -21.20
N ALA A 331 -20.66 4.38 -22.12
CA ALA A 331 -19.47 4.90 -22.78
C ALA A 331 -19.84 6.05 -23.74
N ALA A 332 -19.92 7.28 -23.20
CA ALA A 332 -19.91 8.47 -24.02
C ALA A 332 -18.46 8.83 -24.40
N GLU A 333 -18.27 9.44 -25.57
CA GLU A 333 -16.92 9.76 -26.08
C GLU A 333 -16.06 10.59 -25.13
N ASN A 334 -16.70 11.39 -24.26
CA ASN A 334 -16.03 12.31 -23.35
C ASN A 334 -16.18 11.96 -21.86
N LYS A 335 -16.66 10.76 -21.51
CA LYS A 335 -16.91 10.38 -20.13
C LYS A 335 -16.44 8.96 -19.83
N ILE A 336 -15.89 8.79 -18.66
CA ILE A 336 -15.58 7.47 -18.10
C ILE A 336 -16.31 7.35 -16.76
N GLN A 337 -17.23 6.40 -16.67
CA GLN A 337 -17.91 6.07 -15.43
C GLN A 337 -17.30 4.80 -14.82
N VAL A 338 -16.98 4.85 -13.53
CA VAL A 338 -16.43 3.75 -12.77
C VAL A 338 -17.13 3.58 -11.44
N THR A 339 -17.22 2.36 -10.96
CA THR A 339 -17.69 2.05 -9.60
C THR A 339 -16.60 1.35 -8.81
N LEU A 340 -16.31 1.89 -7.66
CA LEU A 340 -15.42 1.29 -6.67
C LEU A 340 -16.26 0.45 -5.70
N VAL A 341 -16.05 -0.85 -5.71
CA VAL A 341 -16.82 -1.83 -4.92
C VAL A 341 -15.92 -2.39 -3.82
N HIS A 342 -16.35 -2.26 -2.57
CA HIS A 342 -15.63 -2.79 -1.42
C HIS A 342 -15.77 -4.32 -1.37
N SER A 343 -14.73 -5.03 -1.79
CA SER A 343 -14.73 -6.48 -2.02
C SER A 343 -14.30 -7.28 -0.80
N LYS A 344 -13.37 -6.74 0.02
CA LYS A 344 -12.90 -7.35 1.28
C LYS A 344 -12.62 -6.26 2.31
N HIS A 345 -12.98 -6.56 3.55
CA HIS A 345 -12.71 -5.75 4.73
C HIS A 345 -12.41 -6.64 5.94
N ASN A 346 -11.50 -6.19 6.81
CA ASN A 346 -11.17 -6.94 8.02
C ASN A 346 -11.69 -6.24 9.29
N ASN A 347 -11.58 -4.91 9.33
CA ASN A 347 -11.78 -4.12 10.56
C ASN A 347 -13.03 -3.24 10.51
N THR A 348 -13.71 -3.15 9.37
CA THR A 348 -14.86 -2.25 9.14
C THR A 348 -16.05 -3.01 8.60
N ALA A 349 -17.23 -2.40 8.67
CA ALA A 349 -18.36 -2.87 7.88
C ALA A 349 -18.09 -2.64 6.38
N ARG A 350 -18.73 -3.45 5.53
CA ARG A 350 -18.64 -3.28 4.08
C ARG A 350 -19.19 -1.92 3.69
N GLN A 351 -18.38 -1.16 2.93
CA GLN A 351 -18.78 0.15 2.44
C GLN A 351 -19.76 0.03 1.27
N GLN A 352 -20.62 1.02 1.13
CA GLN A 352 -21.47 1.12 -0.06
C GLN A 352 -20.59 1.40 -1.29
N PRO A 353 -20.97 0.88 -2.46
CA PRO A 353 -20.25 1.16 -3.70
C PRO A 353 -20.16 2.67 -3.97
N MET A 354 -19.03 3.11 -4.51
CA MET A 354 -18.78 4.50 -4.84
C MET A 354 -18.66 4.68 -6.35
N GLY A 355 -19.59 5.41 -6.96
CA GLY A 355 -19.54 5.76 -8.37
C GLY A 355 -18.80 7.06 -8.62
N PHE A 356 -17.97 7.09 -9.68
CA PHE A 356 -17.28 8.28 -10.15
C PHE A 356 -17.48 8.45 -11.65
N GLU A 357 -17.67 9.68 -12.10
CA GLU A 357 -17.68 10.07 -13.51
C GLU A 357 -16.51 11.01 -13.75
N TYR A 358 -15.60 10.61 -14.62
CA TYR A 358 -14.55 11.47 -15.15
C TYR A 358 -15.04 12.10 -16.44
N VAL A 359 -15.10 13.42 -16.48
CA VAL A 359 -15.55 14.19 -17.64
C VAL A 359 -14.32 14.77 -18.33
N PHE A 360 -14.17 14.48 -19.64
CA PHE A 360 -13.08 14.98 -20.46
C PHE A 360 -13.59 15.96 -21.50
N ASN A 361 -12.81 16.96 -21.82
CA ASN A 361 -12.92 17.61 -23.12
C ASN A 361 -11.98 16.92 -24.12
N SER A 362 -11.80 17.48 -25.31
CA SER A 362 -10.97 16.87 -26.36
C SER A 362 -9.52 16.60 -25.94
N ILE A 363 -9.03 17.17 -24.86
CA ILE A 363 -7.60 17.16 -24.49
C ILE A 363 -7.35 16.91 -22.99
N ALA A 364 -8.27 17.30 -22.11
CA ALA A 364 -8.03 17.32 -20.67
C ALA A 364 -9.22 16.79 -19.86
N LEU A 365 -8.93 16.36 -18.62
CA LEU A 365 -9.95 16.09 -17.60
C LEU A 365 -10.52 17.42 -17.12
N GLU A 366 -11.82 17.59 -17.24
CA GLU A 366 -12.55 18.81 -16.83
C GLU A 366 -13.11 18.70 -15.43
N ASP A 367 -13.62 17.51 -15.06
CA ASP A 367 -14.32 17.34 -13.81
C ASP A 367 -14.29 15.87 -13.33
N ILE A 368 -14.39 15.70 -12.02
CA ILE A 368 -14.52 14.40 -11.35
C ILE A 368 -15.75 14.47 -10.45
N LYS A 369 -16.81 13.77 -10.85
CA LYS A 369 -18.10 13.82 -10.15
C LYS A 369 -18.35 12.54 -9.37
N ARG A 370 -18.99 12.69 -8.22
CA ARG A 370 -19.66 11.58 -7.58
C ARG A 370 -20.97 11.28 -8.33
N ILE A 371 -21.15 10.04 -8.69
CA ILE A 371 -22.41 9.56 -9.26
C ILE A 371 -23.00 8.45 -8.38
N ASN A 372 -24.31 8.33 -8.40
CA ASN A 372 -24.94 7.19 -7.77
C ASN A 372 -24.61 5.93 -8.63
N PRO A 373 -24.13 4.84 -8.03
CA PRO A 373 -23.94 3.59 -8.76
C PRO A 373 -25.19 3.13 -9.54
N ASP A 374 -26.39 3.46 -9.09
CA ASP A 374 -27.65 3.15 -9.79
C ASP A 374 -27.81 3.89 -11.13
N GLU A 375 -27.08 4.98 -11.35
CA GLU A 375 -27.04 5.73 -12.61
C GLU A 375 -26.17 5.07 -13.67
N MET A 376 -25.33 4.10 -13.27
CA MET A 376 -24.60 3.26 -14.21
C MET A 376 -25.54 2.26 -14.89
N GLY A 377 -25.16 1.82 -16.08
CA GLY A 377 -25.96 0.84 -16.82
C GLY A 377 -26.32 -0.39 -15.97
N LYS A 378 -27.60 -0.76 -15.97
CA LYS A 378 -28.13 -1.85 -15.11
C LYS A 378 -27.41 -3.17 -15.28
N SER A 379 -26.91 -3.48 -16.49
CA SER A 379 -26.16 -4.71 -16.77
C SER A 379 -24.77 -4.69 -16.13
N ASP A 380 -24.09 -3.54 -16.10
CA ASP A 380 -22.77 -3.40 -15.50
C ASP A 380 -22.81 -3.59 -13.98
N LEU A 381 -23.83 -3.02 -13.31
CA LEU A 381 -24.05 -3.19 -11.88
C LEU A 381 -24.40 -4.64 -11.50
N ARG A 382 -25.20 -5.33 -12.32
CA ARG A 382 -25.59 -6.71 -12.07
C ARG A 382 -24.43 -7.69 -12.07
N VAL A 383 -23.43 -7.44 -12.93
CA VAL A 383 -22.24 -8.29 -13.04
C VAL A 383 -21.29 -8.09 -11.84
N VAL A 384 -21.38 -6.93 -11.17
CA VAL A 384 -20.41 -6.45 -10.19
C VAL A 384 -20.90 -6.57 -8.77
N LEU A 385 -22.17 -6.29 -8.54
CA LEU A 385 -22.73 -6.30 -7.21
C LEU A 385 -23.24 -7.71 -6.84
N SER A 386 -22.92 -8.15 -5.64
CA SER A 386 -23.59 -9.32 -5.07
C SER A 386 -25.10 -9.06 -5.01
N GLN A 387 -25.90 -10.11 -4.96
CA GLN A 387 -27.35 -9.99 -4.80
C GLN A 387 -27.74 -9.13 -3.59
N PHE A 388 -26.96 -9.17 -2.52
CA PHE A 388 -27.13 -8.31 -1.34
C PHE A 388 -26.89 -6.84 -1.64
N ASP A 389 -25.84 -6.52 -2.40
CA ASP A 389 -25.52 -5.13 -2.75
C ASP A 389 -26.54 -4.55 -3.74
N GLN A 390 -27.02 -5.37 -4.67
CA GLN A 390 -28.09 -4.97 -5.59
C GLN A 390 -29.38 -4.63 -4.82
N ILE A 391 -29.72 -5.42 -3.80
CA ILE A 391 -30.85 -5.14 -2.92
C ILE A 391 -30.63 -3.84 -2.13
N LYS A 392 -29.45 -3.64 -1.55
CA LYS A 392 -29.12 -2.40 -0.83
C LYS A 392 -29.18 -1.16 -1.76
N ALA A 393 -28.66 -1.28 -2.97
CA ALA A 393 -28.77 -0.23 -3.98
C ALA A 393 -30.23 0.07 -4.33
N ALA A 394 -31.04 -0.94 -4.54
CA ALA A 394 -32.46 -0.78 -4.86
C ALA A 394 -33.25 0.00 -3.79
N VAL A 395 -32.88 -0.13 -2.51
CA VAL A 395 -33.55 0.56 -1.39
C VAL A 395 -32.79 1.76 -0.84
N ALA A 396 -31.71 2.19 -1.52
CA ALA A 396 -30.81 3.24 -1.02
C ALA A 396 -31.52 4.60 -0.85
N THR A 397 -32.42 4.94 -1.75
CA THR A 397 -33.14 6.23 -1.78
C THR A 397 -34.47 6.20 -1.04
N SER A 398 -35.13 5.05 -1.01
CA SER A 398 -36.44 4.87 -0.34
C SER A 398 -36.67 3.39 -0.02
N ALA A 399 -37.48 3.14 1.00
CA ALA A 399 -37.98 1.78 1.27
C ALA A 399 -38.84 1.29 0.11
N LYS A 400 -38.72 0.02 -0.26
CA LYS A 400 -39.43 -0.61 -1.38
C LYS A 400 -40.03 -1.95 -1.01
N THR A 401 -41.10 -2.32 -1.71
CA THR A 401 -41.68 -3.67 -1.58
C THR A 401 -40.77 -4.73 -2.18
N ALA A 402 -41.00 -6.01 -1.85
CA ALA A 402 -40.26 -7.11 -2.44
C ALA A 402 -40.38 -7.17 -3.96
N GLU A 403 -41.53 -6.80 -4.48
CA GLU A 403 -41.85 -6.77 -5.91
C GLU A 403 -41.08 -5.64 -6.62
N GLU A 404 -41.02 -4.47 -6.03
CA GLU A 404 -40.25 -3.33 -6.58
C GLU A 404 -38.74 -3.60 -6.56
N VAL A 405 -38.21 -4.18 -5.47
CA VAL A 405 -36.80 -4.61 -5.40
C VAL A 405 -36.51 -5.69 -6.43
N ALA A 406 -37.42 -6.66 -6.58
CA ALA A 406 -37.28 -7.74 -7.57
C ALA A 406 -37.32 -7.21 -9.02
N ALA A 407 -38.19 -6.27 -9.32
CA ALA A 407 -38.27 -5.61 -10.62
C ALA A 407 -36.95 -4.86 -10.96
N HIS A 408 -36.34 -4.21 -9.96
CA HIS A 408 -35.04 -3.57 -10.13
C HIS A 408 -33.93 -4.57 -10.50
N MET A 409 -34.09 -5.84 -10.11
CA MET A 409 -33.12 -6.93 -10.32
C MET A 409 -33.49 -7.89 -11.47
N ASP A 410 -34.54 -7.62 -12.25
CA ASP A 410 -35.17 -8.54 -13.24
C ASP A 410 -35.46 -9.93 -12.64
N LYS A 411 -35.99 -9.95 -11.43
CA LYS A 411 -36.38 -11.14 -10.68
C LYS A 411 -37.85 -11.06 -10.27
N THR A 412 -38.37 -12.16 -9.77
CA THR A 412 -39.70 -12.15 -9.13
C THR A 412 -39.55 -11.92 -7.62
N GLY A 413 -40.57 -11.33 -6.98
CA GLY A 413 -40.58 -11.13 -5.54
C GLY A 413 -40.34 -12.42 -4.76
N LEU A 414 -40.84 -13.57 -5.25
CA LEU A 414 -40.58 -14.87 -4.64
C LEU A 414 -39.10 -15.26 -4.60
N GLN A 415 -38.34 -14.93 -5.67
CA GLN A 415 -36.92 -15.27 -5.77
C GLN A 415 -36.02 -14.48 -4.81
N ILE A 416 -36.47 -13.31 -4.35
CA ILE A 416 -35.65 -12.45 -3.48
C ILE A 416 -36.13 -12.43 -2.02
N ARG A 417 -37.36 -12.89 -1.71
CA ARG A 417 -37.92 -12.83 -0.34
C ARG A 417 -37.05 -13.53 0.71
N SER A 418 -36.47 -14.67 0.38
CA SER A 418 -35.55 -15.36 1.29
C SER A 418 -34.30 -14.51 1.60
N ARG A 419 -33.78 -13.79 0.60
CA ARG A 419 -32.64 -12.89 0.76
C ARG A 419 -32.99 -11.65 1.56
N LEU A 420 -34.13 -11.04 1.28
CA LEU A 420 -34.63 -9.91 2.07
C LEU A 420 -34.80 -10.30 3.55
N SER A 421 -35.38 -11.46 3.82
CA SER A 421 -35.54 -11.97 5.19
C SER A 421 -34.20 -12.25 5.87
N GLU A 422 -33.24 -12.78 5.14
CA GLU A 422 -31.87 -12.99 5.64
C GLU A 422 -31.19 -11.66 5.99
N MET A 423 -31.33 -10.65 5.11
CA MET A 423 -30.75 -9.32 5.33
C MET A 423 -31.38 -8.59 6.51
N VAL A 424 -32.69 -8.72 6.71
CA VAL A 424 -33.37 -8.19 7.91
C VAL A 424 -32.84 -8.88 9.18
N ARG A 425 -32.73 -10.22 9.16
CA ARG A 425 -32.19 -10.97 10.32
C ARG A 425 -30.75 -10.60 10.66
N ARG A 426 -29.95 -10.21 9.66
CA ARG A 426 -28.55 -9.76 9.83
C ARG A 426 -28.44 -8.29 10.24
N GLY A 427 -29.55 -7.54 10.21
CA GLY A 427 -29.54 -6.09 10.45
C GLY A 427 -29.07 -5.26 9.24
N ASP A 428 -28.91 -5.88 8.08
CA ASP A 428 -28.54 -5.18 6.84
C ASP A 428 -29.70 -4.34 6.28
N LEU A 429 -30.94 -4.73 6.58
CA LEU A 429 -32.19 -4.03 6.22
C LEU A 429 -33.13 -3.97 7.42
N VAL A 430 -34.05 -3.01 7.39
CA VAL A 430 -35.21 -2.97 8.27
C VAL A 430 -36.46 -3.33 7.48
N LYS A 431 -37.38 -4.05 8.14
CA LYS A 431 -38.70 -4.38 7.62
C LYS A 431 -39.70 -3.36 8.16
N ILE A 432 -40.44 -2.73 7.28
CA ILE A 432 -41.41 -1.69 7.56
C ILE A 432 -42.78 -2.21 7.10
N VAL A 433 -43.78 -2.15 7.98
CA VAL A 433 -45.15 -2.50 7.63
C VAL A 433 -45.98 -1.21 7.61
N THR A 434 -46.51 -0.90 6.45
CA THR A 434 -47.37 0.28 6.28
C THR A 434 -48.81 0.05 6.80
N GLU A 435 -49.59 1.09 7.01
CA GLU A 435 -50.98 0.99 7.44
C GLU A 435 -51.84 0.12 6.52
N ASP A 436 -51.57 0.14 5.21
CA ASP A 436 -52.19 -0.71 4.20
C ASP A 436 -51.72 -2.17 4.24
N LYS A 437 -50.97 -2.57 5.29
CA LYS A 437 -50.39 -3.94 5.48
C LYS A 437 -49.39 -4.35 4.40
N ASN A 438 -48.86 -3.38 3.62
CA ASN A 438 -47.79 -3.67 2.69
C ASN A 438 -46.45 -3.77 3.45
N THR A 439 -45.62 -4.77 3.08
CA THR A 439 -44.27 -4.94 3.63
C THR A 439 -43.26 -4.28 2.73
N MET A 440 -42.51 -3.33 3.29
CA MET A 440 -41.41 -2.64 2.63
C MET A 440 -40.08 -2.95 3.32
N TYR A 441 -38.98 -2.78 2.60
CA TYR A 441 -37.61 -3.00 3.08
C TYR A 441 -36.81 -1.74 2.83
N GLY A 442 -36.05 -1.30 3.84
CA GLY A 442 -35.21 -0.10 3.77
C GLY A 442 -33.87 -0.32 4.44
N LEU A 443 -32.94 0.61 4.28
CA LEU A 443 -31.67 0.60 5.01
C LEU A 443 -31.88 1.02 6.46
N PRO A 444 -31.18 0.42 7.44
CA PRO A 444 -31.16 0.94 8.81
C PRO A 444 -30.66 2.36 8.79
N LYS A 445 -31.38 3.29 9.40
CA LYS A 445 -30.98 4.71 9.39
C LYS A 445 -29.80 4.95 10.30
N GLN A 446 -28.79 5.60 9.74
CA GLN A 446 -27.86 6.40 10.54
C GLN A 446 -28.53 7.75 10.84
N GLY A 447 -29.29 7.81 11.95
CA GLY A 447 -29.90 9.06 12.46
C GLY A 447 -31.13 9.54 11.68
N THR A 448 -32.25 9.68 12.38
CA THR A 448 -33.52 10.35 12.06
C THR A 448 -34.18 10.14 10.70
N LEU A 449 -35.40 9.67 10.77
CA LEU A 449 -36.38 9.61 9.65
C LEU A 449 -36.67 11.01 9.08
N PRO A 450 -36.78 11.19 7.76
CA PRO A 450 -37.37 12.42 7.26
C PRO A 450 -38.84 12.49 7.71
N GLU A 451 -39.19 13.60 8.31
CA GLU A 451 -40.61 13.96 8.52
C GLU A 451 -41.28 14.09 7.16
N SER A 452 -41.97 13.06 6.74
CA SER A 452 -42.94 13.16 5.66
C SER A 452 -44.21 12.49 6.12
N GLY A 453 -45.20 13.32 6.37
CA GLY A 453 -46.64 13.04 6.41
C GLY A 453 -47.12 11.69 6.94
N GLY A 454 -47.41 11.58 8.22
CA GLY A 454 -48.62 10.93 8.64
C GLY A 454 -48.67 9.43 8.78
N ASP A 455 -47.54 8.68 8.67
CA ASP A 455 -47.58 7.22 8.90
C ASP A 455 -46.77 6.84 10.15
N GLU A 456 -47.43 6.29 11.15
CA GLU A 456 -46.80 5.71 12.34
C GLU A 456 -46.01 4.46 11.95
N TRP A 457 -44.71 4.50 12.20
CA TRP A 457 -43.78 3.41 11.95
C TRP A 457 -43.66 2.50 13.19
N THR A 458 -43.98 1.24 13.07
CA THR A 458 -43.68 0.23 14.11
C THR A 458 -42.52 -0.66 13.68
N GLU A 459 -41.45 -0.67 14.49
CA GLU A 459 -40.39 -1.70 14.41
C GLU A 459 -40.93 -3.02 14.96
N ILE A 460 -40.73 -4.08 14.22
CA ILE A 460 -40.97 -5.47 14.69
C ILE A 460 -39.63 -6.22 14.63
#